data_930a9210c5ea111e8c56d0584c9080dc
#
_entry.id   930a9210c5ea111e8c56d0584c9080dc
#
_cell.length_a   1.000
_cell.length_b   1.000
_cell.length_c   1.000
_cell.angle_alpha   90.00
_cell.angle_beta   90.00
_cell.angle_gamma   90.00
#
_symmetry.space_group_name_H-M   'P 1'
#
loop_
_entity.id
_entity.type
_entity.pdbx_description
1 polymer ?
#
loop_
_entity_poly.entity_id
_entity_poly.type
_entity_poly.pdbx_seq_one_letter_code
_entity_poly.pdbx_strand_id
1 'polypeptide(L)'
;MEGSHRATAVVGGAFVEEHLTLLLKSRMVQDEKVTKERFAPGRAFGDFGAKVDLGYLIGLYSKRAHKELTTIRHIRNDFAHQFELNSFDRPDIRDRCENLTLSQSKIVKAIRGDDGHSVVLILGEPKKEREEEIFFSNFAFETCPPSPRGRFATACKFYIAAFSILRKNHCPFQEPLL
;
A
#
# COMPACT_ATOMS: atom_id res chain seq x y z
N MET A 1 -18.55 15.19 12.79
CA MET A 1 -19.30 14.35 11.83
C MET A 1 -18.52 13.06 11.63
N GLU A 2 -18.99 11.95 12.17
CA GLU A 2 -18.42 10.65 11.84
C GLU A 2 -18.85 10.29 10.41
N GLY A 3 -17.90 10.27 9.46
CA GLY A 3 -18.15 9.83 8.10
C GLY A 3 -18.72 8.39 8.08
N SER A 4 -19.52 8.04 7.08
CA SER A 4 -20.12 6.70 7.03
C SER A 4 -19.03 5.61 6.90
N HIS A 5 -19.30 4.39 7.41
CA HIS A 5 -18.41 3.25 7.28
C HIS A 5 -18.07 2.97 5.81
N ARG A 6 -19.08 3.04 4.93
CA ARG A 6 -18.90 2.91 3.48
C ARG A 6 -17.95 3.96 2.91
N ALA A 7 -18.10 5.23 3.29
CA ALA A 7 -17.19 6.27 2.84
C ALA A 7 -15.74 6.00 3.29
N THR A 8 -15.54 5.58 4.55
CA THR A 8 -14.22 5.21 5.05
C THR A 8 -13.59 4.09 4.22
N ALA A 9 -14.34 3.03 3.92
CA ALA A 9 -13.84 1.89 3.17
C ALA A 9 -13.52 2.25 1.70
N VAL A 10 -14.48 2.87 1.01
CA VAL A 10 -14.37 3.16 -0.43
C VAL A 10 -13.31 4.22 -0.68
N VAL A 11 -13.36 5.34 0.04
CA VAL A 11 -12.41 6.45 -0.13
C VAL A 11 -11.01 6.05 0.33
N GLY A 12 -10.89 5.40 1.51
CA GLY A 12 -9.60 4.94 2.01
C GLY A 12 -8.91 3.98 1.04
N GLY A 13 -9.65 2.97 0.55
CA GLY A 13 -9.13 2.01 -0.44
C GLY A 13 -8.77 2.67 -1.78
N ALA A 14 -9.55 3.65 -2.25
CA ALA A 14 -9.25 4.40 -3.47
C ALA A 14 -7.96 5.21 -3.36
N PHE A 15 -7.71 5.87 -2.23
CA PHE A 15 -6.45 6.58 -2.00
C PHE A 15 -5.24 5.63 -1.95
N VAL A 16 -5.37 4.46 -1.34
CA VAL A 16 -4.31 3.44 -1.35
C VAL A 16 -4.01 3.01 -2.80
N GLU A 17 -5.04 2.73 -3.60
CA GLU A 17 -4.90 2.36 -5.01
C GLU A 17 -4.21 3.45 -5.83
N GLU A 18 -4.59 4.72 -5.62
CA GLU A 18 -3.99 5.85 -6.32
C GLU A 18 -2.50 6.00 -6.00
N HIS A 19 -2.12 5.97 -4.71
CA HIS A 19 -0.73 6.11 -4.29
C HIS A 19 0.13 4.91 -4.76
N LEU A 20 -0.42 3.70 -4.76
CA LEU A 20 0.23 2.54 -5.37
C LEU A 20 0.43 2.75 -6.88
N THR A 21 -0.59 3.27 -7.58
CA THR A 21 -0.49 3.57 -9.02
C THR A 21 0.63 4.57 -9.30
N LEU A 22 0.71 5.64 -8.51
CA LEU A 22 1.77 6.64 -8.63
C LEU A 22 3.15 6.06 -8.35
N LEU A 23 3.27 5.19 -7.35
CA LEU A 23 4.52 4.49 -7.04
C LEU A 23 4.92 3.57 -8.20
N LEU A 24 4.03 2.73 -8.70
CA LEU A 24 4.30 1.82 -9.83
C LEU A 24 4.79 2.59 -11.06
N LYS A 25 4.08 3.63 -11.44
CA LYS A 25 4.47 4.48 -12.57
C LYS A 25 5.84 5.11 -12.39
N SER A 26 6.20 5.51 -11.17
CA SER A 26 7.53 6.07 -10.90
C SER A 26 8.67 5.05 -11.03
N ARG A 27 8.35 3.75 -11.04
CA ARG A 27 9.30 2.64 -11.16
C ARG A 27 9.42 2.06 -12.57
N MET A 28 8.71 2.65 -13.51
CA MET A 28 8.67 2.21 -14.92
C MET A 28 9.39 3.22 -15.81
N VAL A 29 9.74 2.77 -17.01
CA VAL A 29 10.21 3.65 -18.08
C VAL A 29 9.16 4.74 -18.32
N GLN A 30 9.61 5.98 -18.49
CA GLN A 30 8.74 7.14 -18.65
C GLN A 30 8.21 7.25 -20.08
N ASP A 31 7.34 6.30 -20.47
CA ASP A 31 6.54 6.33 -21.68
C ASP A 31 5.08 6.62 -21.32
N GLU A 32 4.67 7.88 -21.48
CA GLU A 32 3.33 8.33 -21.09
C GLU A 32 2.23 7.61 -21.87
N LYS A 33 2.43 7.34 -23.16
CA LYS A 33 1.45 6.70 -24.04
C LYS A 33 1.20 5.25 -23.61
N VAL A 34 2.26 4.47 -23.45
CA VAL A 34 2.17 3.06 -23.04
C VAL A 34 1.63 2.98 -21.61
N THR A 35 2.12 3.81 -20.70
CA THR A 35 1.68 3.84 -19.30
C THR A 35 0.19 4.16 -19.20
N LYS A 36 -0.28 5.20 -19.90
CA LYS A 36 -1.70 5.58 -19.91
C LYS A 36 -2.58 4.45 -20.43
N GLU A 37 -2.16 3.77 -21.51
CA GLU A 37 -2.90 2.65 -22.07
C GLU A 37 -2.99 1.46 -21.10
N ARG A 38 -1.86 1.07 -20.49
CA ARG A 38 -1.81 -0.13 -19.63
C ARG A 38 -2.49 0.05 -18.27
N PHE A 39 -2.55 1.26 -17.75
CA PHE A 39 -3.24 1.59 -16.49
C PHE A 39 -4.71 2.01 -16.69
N ALA A 40 -5.22 2.05 -17.92
CA ALA A 40 -6.62 2.35 -18.17
C ALA A 40 -7.55 1.23 -17.64
N PRO A 41 -8.82 1.54 -17.29
CA PRO A 41 -9.79 0.53 -16.87
C PRO A 41 -9.91 -0.63 -17.88
N GLY A 42 -9.96 -1.86 -17.40
CA GLY A 42 -10.03 -3.06 -18.22
C GLY A 42 -8.73 -3.43 -18.96
N ARG A 43 -7.62 -2.76 -18.67
CA ARG A 43 -6.29 -3.10 -19.19
C ARG A 43 -5.44 -3.81 -18.12
N ALA A 44 -4.24 -4.25 -18.52
CA ALA A 44 -3.38 -5.13 -17.71
C ALA A 44 -3.17 -4.65 -16.25
N PHE A 45 -3.03 -3.33 -16.04
CA PHE A 45 -2.81 -2.72 -14.73
C PHE A 45 -3.95 -1.76 -14.35
N GLY A 46 -5.13 -1.94 -14.93
CA GLY A 46 -6.31 -1.11 -14.66
C GLY A 46 -6.94 -1.40 -13.29
N ASP A 47 -6.85 -2.64 -12.83
CA ASP A 47 -7.49 -3.08 -11.59
C ASP A 47 -6.57 -2.92 -10.37
N PHE A 48 -7.15 -2.61 -9.22
CA PHE A 48 -6.42 -2.53 -7.96
C PHE A 48 -5.68 -3.85 -7.63
N GLY A 49 -6.29 -5.01 -7.92
CA GLY A 49 -5.66 -6.33 -7.72
C GLY A 49 -4.40 -6.49 -8.57
N ALA A 50 -4.50 -6.22 -9.87
CA ALA A 50 -3.35 -6.30 -10.77
C ALA A 50 -2.20 -5.39 -10.37
N LYS A 51 -2.49 -4.19 -9.84
CA LYS A 51 -1.49 -3.27 -9.30
C LYS A 51 -0.82 -3.82 -8.03
N VAL A 52 -1.61 -4.43 -7.14
CA VAL A 52 -1.10 -5.09 -5.92
C VAL A 52 -0.18 -6.25 -6.29
N ASP A 53 -0.57 -7.08 -7.23
CA ASP A 53 0.25 -8.21 -7.67
C ASP A 53 1.53 -7.72 -8.36
N LEU A 54 1.43 -6.73 -9.25
CA LEU A 54 2.59 -6.15 -9.94
C LEU A 54 3.61 -5.60 -8.94
N GLY A 55 3.16 -4.80 -7.96
CA GLY A 55 4.06 -4.22 -6.96
C GLY A 55 4.81 -5.29 -6.15
N TYR A 56 4.15 -6.40 -5.83
CA TYR A 56 4.78 -7.53 -5.17
C TYR A 56 5.81 -8.24 -6.08
N LEU A 57 5.43 -8.51 -7.33
CA LEU A 57 6.28 -9.23 -8.29
C LEU A 57 7.56 -8.47 -8.65
N ILE A 58 7.51 -7.15 -8.68
CA ILE A 58 8.71 -6.30 -8.90
C ILE A 58 9.44 -5.94 -7.59
N GLY A 59 9.08 -6.56 -6.46
CA GLY A 59 9.81 -6.46 -5.21
C GLY A 59 9.62 -5.16 -4.43
N LEU A 60 8.56 -4.37 -4.69
CA LEU A 60 8.31 -3.11 -3.97
C LEU A 60 7.96 -3.32 -2.49
N TYR A 61 7.46 -4.48 -2.12
CA TYR A 61 7.06 -4.80 -0.76
C TYR A 61 6.98 -6.31 -0.50
N SER A 62 6.94 -6.67 0.77
CA SER A 62 6.95 -8.05 1.24
C SER A 62 5.63 -8.79 0.95
N LYS A 63 5.66 -10.13 1.03
CA LYS A 63 4.47 -10.98 0.95
C LYS A 63 3.40 -10.62 2.01
N ARG A 64 3.83 -10.14 3.20
CA ARG A 64 2.90 -9.69 4.24
C ARG A 64 2.14 -8.44 3.79
N ALA A 65 2.85 -7.44 3.25
CA ALA A 65 2.22 -6.24 2.70
C ALA A 65 1.29 -6.56 1.53
N HIS A 66 1.68 -7.48 0.63
CA HIS A 66 0.82 -7.97 -0.45
C HIS A 66 -0.51 -8.53 0.08
N LYS A 67 -0.48 -9.37 1.13
CA LYS A 67 -1.70 -9.92 1.76
C LYS A 67 -2.59 -8.82 2.35
N GLU A 68 -2.00 -7.86 3.06
CA GLU A 68 -2.76 -6.76 3.66
C GLU A 68 -3.38 -5.83 2.61
N LEU A 69 -2.64 -5.48 1.55
CA LEU A 69 -3.17 -4.71 0.42
C LEU A 69 -4.32 -5.44 -0.30
N THR A 70 -4.20 -6.77 -0.44
CA THR A 70 -5.28 -7.61 -0.96
C THR A 70 -6.50 -7.56 -0.03
N THR A 71 -6.29 -7.58 1.29
CA THR A 71 -7.37 -7.45 2.28
C THR A 71 -8.05 -6.08 2.20
N ILE A 72 -7.28 -4.99 2.10
CA ILE A 72 -7.82 -3.63 1.91
C ILE A 72 -8.68 -3.56 0.65
N ARG A 73 -8.20 -4.13 -0.47
CA ARG A 73 -8.96 -4.21 -1.72
C ARG A 73 -10.28 -4.95 -1.54
N HIS A 74 -10.28 -6.11 -0.88
CA HIS A 74 -11.49 -6.89 -0.66
C HIS A 74 -12.50 -6.13 0.19
N ILE A 75 -12.09 -5.55 1.32
CA ILE A 75 -12.97 -4.74 2.17
C ILE A 75 -13.56 -3.57 1.36
N ARG A 76 -12.73 -2.83 0.62
CA ARG A 76 -13.20 -1.73 -0.25
C ARG A 76 -14.25 -2.21 -1.25
N ASN A 77 -14.01 -3.34 -1.91
CA ASN A 77 -14.93 -3.87 -2.91
C ASN A 77 -16.25 -4.35 -2.28
N ASP A 78 -16.21 -5.01 -1.13
CA ASP A 78 -17.41 -5.43 -0.42
C ASP A 78 -18.26 -4.22 -0.06
N PHE A 79 -17.69 -3.15 0.50
CA PHE A 79 -18.43 -1.92 0.77
C PHE A 79 -18.91 -1.20 -0.51
N ALA A 80 -18.20 -1.31 -1.63
CA ALA A 80 -18.62 -0.70 -2.89
C ALA A 80 -19.82 -1.42 -3.53
N HIS A 81 -19.87 -2.76 -3.46
CA HIS A 81 -20.80 -3.57 -4.23
C HIS A 81 -21.93 -4.23 -3.41
N GLN A 82 -21.78 -4.37 -2.09
CA GLN A 82 -22.80 -4.97 -1.23
C GLN A 82 -23.63 -3.86 -0.57
N PHE A 83 -24.85 -3.65 -1.03
CA PHE A 83 -25.72 -2.59 -0.51
C PHE A 83 -26.05 -2.74 0.97
N GLU A 84 -26.21 -3.97 1.44
CA GLU A 84 -26.54 -4.28 2.84
C GLU A 84 -25.35 -4.13 3.79
N LEU A 85 -24.12 -4.08 3.26
CA LEU A 85 -22.94 -3.88 4.07
C LEU A 85 -22.80 -2.42 4.48
N ASN A 86 -23.12 -2.12 5.74
CA ASN A 86 -23.13 -0.76 6.29
C ASN A 86 -22.21 -0.57 7.50
N SER A 87 -21.58 -1.63 8.02
CA SER A 87 -20.71 -1.56 9.20
C SER A 87 -19.46 -2.42 9.09
N PHE A 88 -18.36 -1.92 9.65
CA PHE A 88 -17.12 -2.68 9.89
C PHE A 88 -17.26 -3.71 11.01
N ASP A 89 -18.33 -3.66 11.82
CA ASP A 89 -18.54 -4.56 12.94
C ASP A 89 -19.12 -5.92 12.52
N ARG A 90 -19.50 -6.07 11.23
CA ARG A 90 -19.86 -7.36 10.67
C ARG A 90 -18.69 -8.34 10.85
N PRO A 91 -18.93 -9.56 11.39
CA PRO A 91 -17.86 -10.46 11.84
C PRO A 91 -16.78 -10.71 10.78
N ASP A 92 -17.16 -10.98 9.53
CA ASP A 92 -16.23 -11.26 8.43
C ASP A 92 -15.36 -10.04 8.05
N ILE A 93 -15.88 -8.81 8.17
CA ILE A 93 -15.13 -7.58 7.93
C ILE A 93 -14.22 -7.27 9.12
N ARG A 94 -14.75 -7.43 10.35
CA ARG A 94 -13.98 -7.24 11.58
C ARG A 94 -12.72 -8.12 11.59
N ASP A 95 -12.91 -9.43 11.35
CA ASP A 95 -11.81 -10.40 11.35
C ASP A 95 -10.74 -10.06 10.30
N ARG A 96 -11.14 -9.55 9.14
CA ARG A 96 -10.19 -9.05 8.14
C ARG A 96 -9.46 -7.80 8.61
N CYS A 97 -10.13 -6.88 9.29
CA CYS A 97 -9.47 -5.69 9.84
C CYS A 97 -8.47 -6.02 10.95
N GLU A 98 -8.71 -7.09 11.72
CA GLU A 98 -7.78 -7.58 12.74
C GLU A 98 -6.46 -8.09 12.14
N ASN A 99 -6.49 -8.58 10.91
CA ASN A 99 -5.31 -9.03 10.17
C ASN A 99 -4.49 -7.89 9.54
N LEU A 100 -4.94 -6.64 9.63
CA LEU A 100 -4.19 -5.46 9.19
C LEU A 100 -3.22 -5.02 10.31
N THR A 101 -2.06 -5.63 10.35
CA THR A 101 -1.13 -5.54 11.49
C THR A 101 0.16 -4.78 11.19
N LEU A 102 0.52 -4.54 9.92
CA LEU A 102 1.75 -3.82 9.57
C LEU A 102 1.76 -2.37 10.03
N SER A 103 0.61 -1.70 10.02
CA SER A 103 0.47 -0.35 10.57
C SER A 103 0.71 -0.27 12.09
N GLN A 104 0.73 -1.41 12.79
CA GLN A 104 1.02 -1.54 14.20
C GLN A 104 2.49 -1.90 14.46
N SER A 105 3.22 -2.24 13.43
CA SER A 105 4.65 -2.58 13.54
C SER A 105 5.44 -1.30 13.76
N LYS A 106 6.26 -1.28 14.83
CA LYS A 106 7.07 -0.10 15.20
C LYS A 106 8.24 0.17 14.26
N ILE A 107 8.45 -0.65 13.24
CA ILE A 107 9.64 -0.59 12.40
C ILE A 107 9.23 -0.56 10.93
N VAL A 108 9.44 0.59 10.31
CA VAL A 108 9.54 0.73 8.86
C VAL A 108 11.02 0.90 8.55
N LYS A 109 11.67 -0.15 8.04
CA LYS A 109 13.07 -0.04 7.59
C LYS A 109 13.09 0.30 6.11
N ALA A 110 13.81 1.36 5.77
CA ALA A 110 14.23 1.62 4.41
C ALA A 110 15.66 1.06 4.26
N ILE A 111 15.86 0.09 3.38
CA ILE A 111 17.18 -0.43 3.05
C ILE A 111 17.61 0.18 1.73
N ARG A 112 18.80 0.79 1.72
CA ARG A 112 19.45 1.23 0.49
C ARG A 112 19.99 -0.02 -0.22
N GLY A 113 19.64 -0.20 -1.51
CA GLY A 113 20.17 -1.30 -2.31
C GLY A 113 21.68 -1.21 -2.48
N ASP A 114 22.31 -2.32 -2.86
CA ASP A 114 23.77 -2.40 -3.12
C ASP A 114 24.22 -1.43 -4.24
N ASP A 115 23.29 -0.93 -5.06
CA ASP A 115 23.51 0.09 -6.09
C ASP A 115 23.61 1.51 -5.51
N GLY A 116 23.41 1.69 -4.20
CA GLY A 116 23.41 2.99 -3.52
C GLY A 116 22.24 3.91 -3.84
N HIS A 117 21.35 3.51 -4.77
CA HIS A 117 20.28 4.34 -5.31
C HIS A 117 18.86 3.79 -5.10
N SER A 118 18.71 2.48 -4.92
CA SER A 118 17.41 1.89 -4.65
C SER A 118 17.11 1.85 -3.15
N VAL A 119 15.89 2.25 -2.80
CA VAL A 119 15.38 2.15 -1.42
C VAL A 119 14.24 1.13 -1.42
N VAL A 120 14.44 0.04 -0.70
CA VAL A 120 13.42 -1.00 -0.49
C VAL A 120 12.85 -0.84 0.91
N LEU A 121 11.55 -0.64 1.03
CA LEU A 121 10.87 -0.69 2.32
C LEU A 121 10.62 -2.14 2.73
N ILE A 122 11.33 -2.60 3.75
CA ILE A 122 11.01 -3.88 4.38
C ILE A 122 10.03 -3.59 5.51
N LEU A 123 8.78 -3.99 5.30
CA LEU A 123 7.73 -3.96 6.29
C LEU A 123 7.71 -5.31 7.00
N GLY A 124 8.29 -5.38 8.19
CA GLY A 124 8.33 -6.61 8.99
C GLY A 124 9.53 -6.67 9.92
N GLU A 125 9.63 -7.74 10.75
CA GLU A 125 10.72 -7.93 11.68
C GLU A 125 12.09 -8.00 10.98
N PRO A 126 13.15 -7.38 11.56
CA PRO A 126 14.47 -7.36 10.96
C PRO A 126 15.09 -8.75 10.94
N LYS A 127 15.45 -9.27 9.77
CA LYS A 127 16.50 -10.28 9.69
C LYS A 127 17.84 -9.54 9.85
N LYS A 128 18.64 -10.01 10.81
CA LYS A 128 20.01 -9.54 11.01
C LYS A 128 20.79 -9.69 9.71
N GLU A 129 21.30 -8.58 9.19
CA GLU A 129 22.58 -8.44 8.46
C GLU A 129 22.51 -7.31 7.41
N ARG A 130 23.46 -6.36 7.57
CA ARG A 130 23.79 -5.19 6.73
C ARG A 130 22.76 -4.06 6.71
N GLU A 131 23.03 -3.07 7.54
CA GLU A 131 22.14 -1.93 7.80
C GLU A 131 22.89 -0.60 7.61
N GLU A 132 22.46 0.18 6.62
CA GLU A 132 22.38 1.64 6.78
C GLU A 132 20.91 1.97 7.07
N GLU A 133 20.62 2.27 8.32
CA GLU A 133 19.26 2.54 8.79
C GLU A 133 18.85 3.97 8.44
N ILE A 134 17.91 4.14 7.54
CA ILE A 134 17.15 5.39 7.44
C ILE A 134 15.97 5.29 8.41
N PHE A 135 16.09 5.92 9.55
CA PHE A 135 15.06 5.94 10.58
C PHE A 135 13.93 6.90 10.17
N PHE A 136 12.72 6.40 10.00
CA PHE A 136 11.51 7.21 9.93
C PHE A 136 10.93 7.40 11.35
N SER A 137 11.64 8.13 12.20
CA SER A 137 11.28 8.32 13.62
C SER A 137 10.07 9.23 13.87
N ASN A 138 9.47 9.84 12.84
CA ASN A 138 8.41 10.83 13.00
C ASN A 138 7.01 10.40 12.52
N PHE A 139 6.81 9.14 12.15
CA PHE A 139 5.46 8.60 12.02
C PHE A 139 5.06 7.90 13.32
N ALA A 140 4.74 8.69 14.35
CA ALA A 140 3.93 8.21 15.45
C ALA A 140 2.53 7.93 14.88
N PHE A 141 2.31 6.71 14.35
CA PHE A 141 0.95 6.22 14.26
C PHE A 141 0.47 6.12 15.72
N GLU A 142 -0.47 6.98 16.08
CA GLU A 142 -1.21 6.87 17.34
C GLU A 142 -1.61 5.41 17.53
N THR A 143 -1.60 4.94 18.76
CA THR A 143 -2.03 3.60 19.14
C THR A 143 -3.20 3.18 18.29
N CYS A 144 -3.05 2.07 17.55
CA CYS A 144 -4.06 1.62 16.61
C CYS A 144 -5.44 1.61 17.26
N PRO A 145 -6.42 2.33 16.73
CA PRO A 145 -7.74 2.40 17.36
C PRO A 145 -8.30 0.99 17.54
N PRO A 146 -8.95 0.69 18.69
CA PRO A 146 -9.47 -0.65 18.97
C PRO A 146 -10.58 -1.07 18.01
N SER A 147 -11.26 -0.10 17.34
CA SER A 147 -12.36 -0.41 16.41
C SER A 147 -11.89 -0.95 15.08
N PRO A 148 -12.62 -1.90 14.45
CA PRO A 148 -12.30 -2.43 13.12
C PRO A 148 -12.17 -1.34 12.05
N ARG A 149 -13.07 -0.35 12.08
CA ARG A 149 -13.02 0.83 11.21
C ARG A 149 -11.74 1.63 11.39
N GLY A 150 -11.34 1.85 12.65
CA GLY A 150 -10.10 2.56 12.99
C GLY A 150 -8.86 1.82 12.48
N ARG A 151 -8.81 0.50 12.65
CA ARG A 151 -7.73 -0.35 12.12
C ARG A 151 -7.61 -0.24 10.60
N PHE A 152 -8.72 -0.32 9.88
CA PHE A 152 -8.75 -0.15 8.43
C PHE A 152 -8.25 1.24 8.01
N ALA A 153 -8.77 2.30 8.63
CA ALA A 153 -8.36 3.67 8.32
C ALA A 153 -6.86 3.90 8.59
N THR A 154 -6.34 3.36 9.69
CA THR A 154 -4.92 3.44 10.05
C THR A 154 -4.05 2.68 9.05
N ALA A 155 -4.47 1.48 8.63
CA ALA A 155 -3.77 0.71 7.60
C ALA A 155 -3.73 1.47 6.26
N CYS A 156 -4.84 2.08 5.84
CA CYS A 156 -4.87 2.90 4.62
C CYS A 156 -3.89 4.08 4.72
N LYS A 157 -3.91 4.84 5.82
CA LYS A 157 -2.97 5.96 6.06
C LYS A 157 -1.52 5.50 6.02
N PHE A 158 -1.23 4.35 6.62
CA PHE A 158 0.10 3.76 6.61
C PHE A 158 0.60 3.48 5.20
N TYR A 159 -0.19 2.78 4.36
CA TYR A 159 0.21 2.47 2.99
C TYR A 159 0.34 3.71 2.11
N ILE A 160 -0.55 4.69 2.25
CA ILE A 160 -0.47 5.99 1.57
C ILE A 160 0.86 6.68 1.89
N ALA A 161 1.23 6.75 3.17
CA ALA A 161 2.48 7.35 3.61
C ALA A 161 3.69 6.55 3.09
N ALA A 162 3.69 5.23 3.23
CA ALA A 162 4.75 4.35 2.77
C ALA A 162 5.00 4.49 1.26
N PHE A 163 3.95 4.47 0.44
CA PHE A 163 4.07 4.64 -1.01
C PHE A 163 4.54 6.03 -1.40
N SER A 164 4.12 7.06 -0.68
CA SER A 164 4.57 8.43 -0.91
C SER A 164 6.08 8.60 -0.63
N ILE A 165 6.56 7.98 0.44
CA ILE A 165 7.99 7.98 0.81
C ILE A 165 8.80 7.20 -0.22
N LEU A 166 8.38 5.98 -0.58
CA LEU A 166 9.03 5.17 -1.60
C LEU A 166 9.15 5.89 -2.92
N ARG A 167 8.11 6.62 -3.33
CA ARG A 167 8.13 7.40 -4.57
C ARG A 167 9.14 8.54 -4.54
N LYS A 168 9.26 9.26 -3.42
CA LYS A 168 10.19 10.40 -3.27
C LYS A 168 11.66 9.99 -3.28
N ASN A 169 11.95 8.81 -2.76
CA ASN A 169 13.33 8.33 -2.58
C ASN A 169 13.83 7.49 -3.76
N HIS A 170 13.20 7.63 -4.92
CA HIS A 170 13.59 6.87 -6.12
C HIS A 170 14.35 7.73 -7.12
N CYS A 171 15.49 7.19 -7.61
CA CYS A 171 16.10 7.63 -8.86
C CYS A 171 15.30 7.03 -10.04
N PRO A 172 14.90 7.80 -11.06
CA PRO A 172 14.17 7.25 -12.19
C PRO A 172 15.00 6.18 -12.92
N PHE A 173 14.32 5.17 -13.41
CA PHE A 173 14.94 4.12 -14.23
C PHE A 173 15.62 4.78 -15.43
N GLN A 174 16.93 4.68 -15.53
CA GLN A 174 17.66 5.09 -16.73
C GLN A 174 17.40 4.05 -17.80
N GLU A 175 17.06 4.48 -19.03
CA GLU A 175 16.95 3.57 -20.15
C GLU A 175 18.24 2.78 -20.30
N PRO A 176 18.17 1.43 -20.47
CA PRO A 176 19.36 0.67 -20.78
C PRO A 176 19.94 1.19 -22.08
N LEU A 177 21.20 1.56 -22.07
CA LEU A 177 21.96 1.86 -23.28
C LEU A 177 22.03 0.54 -24.08
N LEU A 178 21.23 0.43 -25.13
CA LEU A 178 21.39 -0.59 -26.16
C LEU A 178 22.57 -0.25 -27.05
#